data_c65e913e9f27a3add1ffbd3379bf63a2
#
_entry.id   c65e913e9f27a3add1ffbd3379bf63a2
#
_cell.length_a   1.000
_cell.length_b   1.000
_cell.length_c   1.000
_cell.angle_alpha   90.00
_cell.angle_beta   90.00
_cell.angle_gamma   90.00
#
_symmetry.space_group_name_H-M   'P 1'
#
loop_
_entity.id
_entity.type
_entity.pdbx_description
1 polymer ?
#
loop_
_entity_poly.entity_id
_entity_poly.type
_entity_poly.pdbx_seq_one_letter_code
_entity_poly.pdbx_strand_id
1 'polypeptide(L)'
;RSLVGSEMCIRDRFFKAGEAGNPFLYGVTLDPESEIDGAKVKDIACTVQSASARYIPKFKAMAEKKKKISFNWAAFFFSPYWLFYRKLWQAGLIFMGLMLAVALPFTSKVEAFTTAYQAYSEAIYTSSQADVAAALEKVMSAMIPILPMLGIQIVLHIVAGFIANPLYKRSVTAKVQKLRAAFPDDRAFEAATMRKGGTSILLAFASYIGYYIIYNLLLYAAELLIK
;
A
#
# COMPACT_ATOMS: atom_id res chain seq x y z
N ARG A 1 -3.60 35.53 3.36
CA ARG A 1 -2.14 35.28 3.49
C ARG A 1 -1.79 34.04 2.70
N SER A 2 -1.02 34.27 1.70
CA SER A 2 -0.69 33.42 0.56
C SER A 2 -0.05 32.08 0.98
N LEU A 3 -0.79 30.99 0.80
CA LEU A 3 -0.29 29.60 0.79
C LEU A 3 0.69 29.34 -0.39
N VAL A 4 0.77 30.26 -1.34
CA VAL A 4 1.60 30.21 -2.56
C VAL A 4 3.11 30.21 -2.23
N GLY A 5 3.54 30.78 -1.10
CA GLY A 5 4.96 30.85 -0.71
C GLY A 5 5.53 29.55 -0.13
N SER A 6 4.70 28.68 0.45
CA SER A 6 5.19 27.43 1.07
C SER A 6 5.39 26.29 0.07
N GLU A 7 4.71 26.34 -1.05
CA GLU A 7 4.63 25.26 -2.04
C GLU A 7 5.74 25.33 -3.09
N MET A 8 6.06 26.56 -3.54
CA MET A 8 7.26 26.81 -4.33
C MET A 8 8.53 26.36 -3.59
N CYS A 9 8.52 26.45 -2.25
CA CYS A 9 9.61 25.97 -1.40
C CYS A 9 9.78 24.44 -1.34
N ILE A 10 8.76 23.63 -1.58
CA ILE A 10 8.88 22.15 -1.61
C ILE A 10 9.52 21.72 -2.94
N ARG A 11 9.10 22.31 -4.05
CA ARG A 11 9.69 22.07 -5.37
C ARG A 11 11.15 22.47 -5.39
N ASP A 12 11.47 23.69 -4.95
CA ASP A 12 12.82 24.23 -4.94
C ASP A 12 13.74 23.47 -3.98
N ARG A 13 13.24 23.04 -2.81
CA ARG A 13 13.99 22.19 -1.87
C ARG A 13 14.28 20.80 -2.44
N PHE A 14 13.34 20.22 -3.19
CA PHE A 14 13.56 18.92 -3.79
C PHE A 14 14.70 18.95 -4.83
N PHE A 15 14.70 19.93 -5.74
CA PHE A 15 15.73 20.05 -6.75
C PHE A 15 17.08 20.53 -6.19
N LYS A 16 17.09 21.45 -5.24
CA LYS A 16 18.32 21.86 -4.51
C LYS A 16 18.92 20.73 -3.67
N ALA A 17 18.11 19.89 -3.03
CA ALA A 17 18.57 18.69 -2.34
C ALA A 17 19.15 17.64 -3.29
N GLY A 18 18.77 17.65 -4.56
CA GLY A 18 19.32 16.82 -5.62
C GLY A 18 20.76 17.16 -5.99
N GLU A 19 21.14 18.43 -5.88
CA GLU A 19 22.52 18.91 -6.15
C GLU A 19 23.49 18.56 -5.00
N ALA A 20 22.98 18.33 -3.78
CA ALA A 20 23.78 18.12 -2.57
C ALA A 20 24.01 16.63 -2.19
N GLY A 21 24.00 15.70 -3.18
CA GLY A 21 24.37 14.28 -2.93
C GLY A 21 23.30 13.48 -2.20
N ASN A 22 22.03 13.61 -2.60
CA ASN A 22 20.91 12.85 -2.04
C ASN A 22 21.11 11.33 -2.26
N PRO A 23 21.23 10.50 -1.21
CA PRO A 23 21.45 9.05 -1.32
C PRO A 23 20.30 8.30 -2.02
N PHE A 24 19.15 8.94 -2.19
CA PHE A 24 18.01 8.35 -2.92
C PHE A 24 18.05 8.56 -4.43
N LEU A 25 19.03 9.29 -4.98
CA LEU A 25 19.13 9.57 -6.42
C LEU A 25 19.51 8.34 -7.24
N TYR A 26 19.99 7.27 -6.64
CA TYR A 26 20.38 6.04 -7.34
C TYR A 26 21.30 6.27 -8.56
N GLY A 27 22.13 7.32 -8.51
CA GLY A 27 23.02 7.72 -9.60
C GLY A 27 22.31 8.35 -10.80
N VAL A 28 21.07 8.84 -10.65
CA VAL A 28 20.28 9.47 -11.72
C VAL A 28 20.29 10.99 -11.51
N THR A 29 20.70 11.74 -12.53
CA THR A 29 20.56 13.21 -12.54
C THR A 29 19.09 13.59 -12.75
N LEU A 30 18.59 14.49 -11.90
CA LEU A 30 17.20 14.95 -11.96
C LEU A 30 17.15 16.36 -12.57
N ASP A 31 16.84 16.42 -13.85
CA ASP A 31 16.48 17.65 -14.53
C ASP A 31 14.96 17.86 -14.42
N PRO A 32 14.48 19.02 -13.89
CA PRO A 32 13.07 19.34 -13.76
C PRO A 32 12.26 19.27 -15.05
N GLU A 33 12.91 19.61 -16.18
CA GLU A 33 12.27 19.63 -17.50
C GLU A 33 12.34 18.28 -18.22
N SER A 34 13.14 17.32 -17.71
CA SER A 34 13.17 15.97 -18.28
C SER A 34 11.83 15.27 -18.09
N GLU A 35 11.57 14.26 -18.93
CA GLU A 35 10.30 13.56 -18.96
C GLU A 35 10.42 12.10 -18.46
N ILE A 36 9.36 11.63 -17.81
CA ILE A 36 9.14 10.24 -17.42
C ILE A 36 7.77 9.84 -17.99
N ASP A 37 7.75 8.94 -18.97
CA ASP A 37 6.54 8.46 -19.63
C ASP A 37 5.65 9.64 -20.14
N GLY A 38 6.24 10.68 -20.74
CA GLY A 38 5.54 11.84 -21.28
C GLY A 38 5.00 12.83 -20.23
N ALA A 39 5.50 12.78 -19.00
CA ALA A 39 5.20 13.74 -17.95
C ALA A 39 6.50 14.39 -17.44
N LYS A 40 6.54 15.73 -17.31
CA LYS A 40 7.70 16.45 -16.81
C LYS A 40 7.99 16.09 -15.35
N VAL A 41 9.26 15.94 -14.99
CA VAL A 41 9.69 15.59 -13.63
C VAL A 41 9.19 16.60 -12.61
N LYS A 42 9.19 17.91 -12.92
CA LYS A 42 8.62 18.94 -12.04
C LYS A 42 7.12 18.73 -11.74
N ASP A 43 6.35 18.30 -12.74
CA ASP A 43 4.91 18.06 -12.59
C ASP A 43 4.62 16.78 -11.79
N ILE A 44 5.46 15.76 -12.02
CA ILE A 44 5.46 14.53 -11.21
C ILE A 44 5.76 14.88 -9.75
N ALA A 45 6.75 15.75 -9.48
CA ALA A 45 7.11 16.19 -8.13
C ALA A 45 5.93 16.87 -7.43
N CYS A 46 5.24 17.80 -8.12
CA CYS A 46 4.04 18.45 -7.60
C CYS A 46 2.92 17.45 -7.26
N THR A 47 2.78 16.39 -8.09
CA THR A 47 1.72 15.39 -7.90
C THR A 47 2.05 14.39 -6.79
N VAL A 48 3.33 13.98 -6.65
CA VAL A 48 3.80 13.05 -5.60
C VAL A 48 3.95 13.74 -4.25
N GLN A 49 4.22 15.05 -4.25
CA GLN A 49 4.39 15.91 -3.07
C GLN A 49 5.58 15.48 -2.15
N SER A 50 5.36 15.39 -0.84
CA SER A 50 6.41 15.14 0.16
C SER A 50 7.28 13.90 -0.07
N ALA A 51 6.79 12.92 -0.84
CA ALA A 51 7.53 11.69 -1.15
C ALA A 51 8.33 11.76 -2.46
N SER A 52 8.41 12.92 -3.12
CA SER A 52 9.08 13.13 -4.42
C SER A 52 10.52 12.66 -4.39
N ALA A 53 11.30 13.03 -3.37
CA ALA A 53 12.69 12.63 -3.22
C ALA A 53 12.92 11.10 -3.25
N ARG A 54 11.94 10.32 -2.81
CA ARG A 54 12.00 8.85 -2.79
C ARG A 54 11.56 8.22 -4.12
N TYR A 55 10.51 8.78 -4.75
CA TYR A 55 9.86 8.09 -5.87
C TYR A 55 10.34 8.56 -7.23
N ILE A 56 10.67 9.83 -7.42
CA ILE A 56 11.10 10.34 -8.73
C ILE A 56 12.38 9.65 -9.22
N PRO A 57 13.45 9.50 -8.41
CA PRO A 57 14.63 8.78 -8.85
C PRO A 57 14.33 7.34 -9.26
N LYS A 58 13.43 6.67 -8.52
CA LYS A 58 12.98 5.31 -8.85
C LYS A 58 12.22 5.27 -10.17
N PHE A 59 11.30 6.22 -10.38
CA PHE A 59 10.51 6.30 -11.61
C PHE A 59 11.39 6.56 -12.83
N LYS A 60 12.37 7.47 -12.70
CA LYS A 60 13.33 7.77 -13.76
C LYS A 60 14.23 6.55 -14.04
N ALA A 61 14.80 5.93 -13.00
CA ALA A 61 15.61 4.73 -13.17
C ALA A 61 14.83 3.57 -13.80
N MET A 62 13.53 3.45 -13.50
CA MET A 62 12.66 2.45 -14.14
C MET A 62 12.39 2.78 -15.62
N ALA A 63 12.24 4.05 -15.98
CA ALA A 63 12.03 4.48 -17.34
C ALA A 63 13.30 4.31 -18.19
N GLU A 64 14.44 4.80 -17.72
CA GLU A 64 15.73 4.78 -18.44
C GLU A 64 16.29 3.37 -18.62
N LYS A 65 16.23 2.55 -17.57
CA LYS A 65 16.74 1.16 -17.59
C LYS A 65 15.72 0.16 -18.13
N LYS A 66 14.57 0.61 -18.59
CA LYS A 66 13.43 -0.24 -18.99
C LYS A 66 13.09 -1.32 -17.95
N LYS A 67 13.44 -1.09 -16.68
CA LYS A 67 13.10 -1.99 -15.58
C LYS A 67 11.62 -1.84 -15.24
N LYS A 68 10.83 -2.85 -15.56
CA LYS A 68 9.38 -2.85 -15.27
C LYS A 68 9.06 -3.00 -13.79
N ILE A 69 9.98 -3.54 -13.00
CA ILE A 69 9.75 -3.99 -11.62
C ILE A 69 10.75 -3.34 -10.66
N SER A 70 10.26 -2.83 -9.54
CA SER A 70 11.04 -2.28 -8.43
C SER A 70 10.34 -2.63 -7.12
N PHE A 71 11.02 -3.29 -6.18
CA PHE A 71 10.43 -3.73 -4.93
C PHE A 71 10.09 -2.57 -3.99
N ASN A 72 8.91 -2.64 -3.38
CA ASN A 72 8.40 -1.67 -2.42
C ASN A 72 8.06 -2.35 -1.08
N TRP A 73 8.97 -2.23 -0.11
CA TRP A 73 8.79 -2.80 1.22
C TRP A 73 7.52 -2.32 1.92
N ALA A 74 7.17 -1.04 1.77
CA ALA A 74 5.95 -0.50 2.39
C ALA A 74 4.68 -1.15 1.80
N ALA A 75 4.65 -1.41 0.49
CA ALA A 75 3.55 -2.12 -0.13
C ALA A 75 3.56 -3.60 0.24
N PHE A 76 4.72 -4.24 0.38
CA PHE A 76 4.83 -5.61 0.87
C PHE A 76 4.22 -5.76 2.27
N PHE A 77 4.58 -4.91 3.23
CA PHE A 77 4.09 -5.05 4.60
C PHE A 77 2.66 -4.55 4.80
N PHE A 78 2.24 -3.51 4.08
CA PHE A 78 0.99 -2.80 4.32
C PHE A 78 -0.03 -2.89 3.18
N SER A 79 0.16 -3.78 2.22
CA SER A 79 -0.87 -4.02 1.18
C SER A 79 -2.12 -4.67 1.80
N PRO A 80 -3.33 -4.30 1.39
CA PRO A 80 -3.74 -3.33 0.36
C PRO A 80 -3.74 -1.86 0.80
N TYR A 81 -3.58 -1.58 2.09
CA TYR A 81 -3.73 -0.23 2.68
C TYR A 81 -2.75 0.79 2.10
N TRP A 82 -1.53 0.35 1.73
CA TRP A 82 -0.57 1.20 1.04
C TRP A 82 -1.10 1.71 -0.31
N LEU A 83 -1.86 0.90 -1.03
CA LEU A 83 -2.47 1.28 -2.31
C LEU A 83 -3.52 2.38 -2.08
N PHE A 84 -4.37 2.25 -1.08
CA PHE A 84 -5.31 3.30 -0.68
C PHE A 84 -4.60 4.57 -0.18
N TYR A 85 -3.56 4.42 0.62
CA TYR A 85 -2.73 5.54 1.06
C TYR A 85 -2.18 6.35 -0.12
N ARG A 86 -1.77 5.68 -1.22
CA ARG A 86 -1.32 6.31 -2.47
C ARG A 86 -2.45 6.70 -3.43
N LYS A 87 -3.70 6.61 -3.00
CA LYS A 87 -4.89 6.91 -3.83
C LYS A 87 -5.00 6.03 -5.09
N LEU A 88 -4.46 4.80 -5.02
CA LEU A 88 -4.59 3.75 -6.04
C LEU A 88 -5.79 2.86 -5.70
N TRP A 89 -6.97 3.47 -5.54
CA TRP A 89 -8.14 2.83 -4.98
C TRP A 89 -8.61 1.59 -5.77
N GLN A 90 -8.51 1.61 -7.10
CA GLN A 90 -8.88 0.45 -7.95
C GLN A 90 -7.99 -0.76 -7.66
N ALA A 91 -6.66 -0.56 -7.66
CA ALA A 91 -5.72 -1.62 -7.33
C ALA A 91 -5.89 -2.08 -5.87
N GLY A 92 -6.15 -1.14 -4.95
CA GLY A 92 -6.44 -1.42 -3.55
C GLY A 92 -7.66 -2.32 -3.36
N LEU A 93 -8.77 -2.03 -4.06
CA LEU A 93 -9.98 -2.86 -4.03
C LEU A 93 -9.74 -4.26 -4.60
N ILE A 94 -9.02 -4.38 -5.71
CA ILE A 94 -8.68 -5.68 -6.30
C ILE A 94 -7.86 -6.52 -5.31
N PHE A 95 -6.81 -5.93 -4.72
CA PHE A 95 -5.99 -6.64 -3.74
C PHE A 95 -6.78 -7.02 -2.48
N MET A 96 -7.63 -6.12 -2.00
CA MET A 96 -8.50 -6.39 -0.85
C MET A 96 -9.46 -7.55 -1.15
N GLY A 97 -10.08 -7.56 -2.34
CA GLY A 97 -10.93 -8.65 -2.79
C GLY A 97 -10.20 -9.99 -2.90
N LEU A 98 -8.96 -10.00 -3.42
CA LEU A 98 -8.14 -11.21 -3.47
C LEU A 98 -7.80 -11.74 -2.07
N MET A 99 -7.44 -10.85 -1.13
CA MET A 99 -7.15 -11.27 0.26
C MET A 99 -8.39 -11.83 0.95
N LEU A 100 -9.58 -11.24 0.73
CA LEU A 100 -10.85 -11.78 1.22
C LEU A 100 -11.16 -13.14 0.60
N ALA A 101 -11.03 -13.27 -0.71
CA ALA A 101 -11.27 -14.53 -1.42
C ALA A 101 -10.38 -15.68 -0.92
N VAL A 102 -9.14 -15.36 -0.53
CA VAL A 102 -8.23 -16.35 0.09
C VAL A 102 -8.60 -16.64 1.56
N ALA A 103 -9.06 -15.65 2.32
CA ALA A 103 -9.35 -15.81 3.75
C ALA A 103 -10.67 -16.55 3.99
N LEU A 104 -11.72 -16.26 3.22
CA LEU A 104 -13.08 -16.76 3.45
C LEU A 104 -13.18 -18.31 3.52
N PRO A 105 -12.56 -19.11 2.65
CA PRO A 105 -12.62 -20.57 2.74
C PRO A 105 -12.00 -21.15 4.00
N PHE A 106 -11.16 -20.38 4.70
CA PHE A 106 -10.45 -20.84 5.89
C PHE A 106 -11.05 -20.33 7.21
N THR A 107 -12.20 -19.67 7.18
CA THR A 107 -12.80 -19.04 8.36
C THR A 107 -13.03 -20.01 9.50
N SER A 108 -13.61 -21.20 9.24
CA SER A 108 -13.82 -22.23 10.25
C SER A 108 -12.50 -22.76 10.85
N LYS A 109 -11.42 -22.77 10.07
CA LYS A 109 -10.09 -23.19 10.54
C LYS A 109 -9.46 -22.12 11.42
N VAL A 110 -9.65 -20.84 11.06
CA VAL A 110 -9.20 -19.70 11.87
C VAL A 110 -9.98 -19.64 13.18
N GLU A 111 -11.28 -19.91 13.17
CA GLU A 111 -12.11 -20.00 14.38
C GLU A 111 -11.63 -21.12 15.29
N ALA A 112 -11.41 -22.33 14.78
CA ALA A 112 -10.87 -23.46 15.55
C ALA A 112 -9.52 -23.12 16.19
N PHE A 113 -8.62 -22.46 15.45
CA PHE A 113 -7.34 -21.98 15.98
C PHE A 113 -7.54 -20.93 17.09
N THR A 114 -8.43 -19.97 16.88
CA THR A 114 -8.71 -18.91 17.88
C THR A 114 -9.27 -19.51 19.18
N THR A 115 -10.20 -20.45 19.07
CA THR A 115 -10.77 -21.16 20.21
C THR A 115 -9.71 -21.97 20.97
N ALA A 116 -8.86 -22.70 20.25
CA ALA A 116 -7.75 -23.44 20.86
C ALA A 116 -6.75 -22.50 21.56
N TYR A 117 -6.44 -21.36 20.95
CA TYR A 117 -5.55 -20.36 21.54
C TYR A 117 -6.15 -19.71 22.80
N GLN A 118 -7.43 -19.40 22.81
CA GLN A 118 -8.14 -18.89 24.00
C GLN A 118 -8.08 -19.91 25.16
N ALA A 119 -8.41 -21.19 24.90
CA ALA A 119 -8.31 -22.24 25.88
C ALA A 119 -6.88 -22.41 26.44
N TYR A 120 -5.87 -22.30 25.58
CA TYR A 120 -4.47 -22.32 26.02
C TYR A 120 -4.12 -21.12 26.89
N SER A 121 -4.58 -19.92 26.52
CA SER A 121 -4.31 -18.71 27.31
C SER A 121 -4.95 -18.76 28.71
N GLU A 122 -6.12 -19.37 28.85
CA GLU A 122 -6.77 -19.60 30.13
C GLU A 122 -6.03 -20.67 30.98
N ALA A 123 -5.62 -21.77 30.32
CA ALA A 123 -4.93 -22.87 31.00
C ALA A 123 -3.61 -22.45 31.67
N ILE A 124 -2.86 -21.49 31.06
CA ILE A 124 -1.62 -20.94 31.63
C ILE A 124 -1.83 -20.41 33.08
N TYR A 125 -2.99 -19.85 33.37
CA TYR A 125 -3.25 -19.19 34.64
C TYR A 125 -4.03 -20.07 35.66
N THR A 126 -4.73 -21.11 35.17
CA THR A 126 -5.72 -21.83 36.00
C THR A 126 -5.48 -23.33 36.09
N SER A 127 -4.61 -23.93 35.29
CA SER A 127 -4.52 -25.36 35.09
C SER A 127 -3.14 -25.95 35.48
N SER A 128 -3.08 -27.29 35.54
CA SER A 128 -1.82 -28.00 35.77
C SER A 128 -0.89 -27.89 34.56
N GLN A 129 0.39 -28.16 34.75
CA GLN A 129 1.39 -28.14 33.67
C GLN A 129 1.07 -29.16 32.55
N ALA A 130 0.45 -30.28 32.88
CA ALA A 130 0.01 -31.28 31.92
C ALA A 130 -1.16 -30.75 31.06
N ASP A 131 -2.11 -30.02 31.63
CA ASP A 131 -3.23 -29.42 30.89
C ASP A 131 -2.77 -28.30 29.97
N VAL A 132 -1.80 -27.50 30.41
CA VAL A 132 -1.17 -26.47 29.57
C VAL A 132 -0.47 -27.10 28.35
N ALA A 133 0.25 -28.20 28.54
CA ALA A 133 0.90 -28.92 27.45
C ALA A 133 -0.12 -29.49 26.46
N ALA A 134 -1.21 -30.09 26.94
CA ALA A 134 -2.29 -30.60 26.10
C ALA A 134 -3.02 -29.47 25.32
N ALA A 135 -3.23 -28.32 25.95
CA ALA A 135 -3.81 -27.15 25.29
C ALA A 135 -2.89 -26.60 24.20
N LEU A 136 -1.58 -26.55 24.43
CA LEU A 136 -0.59 -26.13 23.43
C LEU A 136 -0.59 -27.07 22.20
N GLU A 137 -0.68 -28.39 22.44
CA GLU A 137 -0.79 -29.37 21.34
C GLU A 137 -2.01 -29.11 20.44
N LYS A 138 -3.16 -28.77 21.05
CA LYS A 138 -4.37 -28.38 20.31
C LYS A 138 -4.15 -27.11 19.47
N VAL A 139 -3.46 -26.10 19.99
CA VAL A 139 -3.10 -24.89 19.24
C VAL A 139 -2.23 -25.25 18.03
N MET A 140 -1.20 -26.07 18.24
CA MET A 140 -0.29 -26.49 17.17
C MET A 140 -1.04 -27.28 16.08
N SER A 141 -1.92 -28.20 16.45
CA SER A 141 -2.72 -28.98 15.50
C SER A 141 -3.74 -28.10 14.74
N ALA A 142 -4.35 -27.12 15.39
CA ALA A 142 -5.28 -26.19 14.74
C ALA A 142 -4.58 -25.16 13.82
N MET A 143 -3.29 -24.90 14.02
CA MET A 143 -2.50 -24.00 13.16
C MET A 143 -2.21 -24.60 11.79
N ILE A 144 -1.97 -25.92 11.71
CA ILE A 144 -1.58 -26.60 10.46
C ILE A 144 -2.57 -26.32 9.30
N PRO A 145 -3.90 -26.42 9.49
CA PRO A 145 -4.86 -26.20 8.39
C PRO A 145 -4.92 -24.76 7.88
N ILE A 146 -4.39 -23.77 8.61
CA ILE A 146 -4.37 -22.36 8.17
C ILE A 146 -3.06 -21.96 7.44
N LEU A 147 -2.01 -22.80 7.52
CA LEU A 147 -0.73 -22.53 6.86
C LEU A 147 -0.83 -22.29 5.35
N PRO A 148 -1.65 -23.02 4.57
CA PRO A 148 -1.82 -22.74 3.14
C PRO A 148 -2.37 -21.34 2.88
N MET A 149 -3.36 -20.88 3.67
CA MET A 149 -3.90 -19.53 3.59
C MET A 149 -2.82 -18.48 3.82
N LEU A 150 -2.04 -18.62 4.90
CA LEU A 150 -0.95 -17.71 5.23
C LEU A 150 0.11 -17.69 4.11
N GLY A 151 0.45 -18.85 3.56
CA GLY A 151 1.39 -18.95 2.43
C GLY A 151 0.90 -18.18 1.20
N ILE A 152 -0.37 -18.34 0.83
CA ILE A 152 -0.95 -17.61 -0.31
C ILE A 152 -0.99 -16.10 -0.03
N GLN A 153 -1.34 -15.68 1.19
CA GLN A 153 -1.34 -14.27 1.56
C GLN A 153 0.07 -13.66 1.50
N ILE A 154 1.10 -14.38 1.96
CA ILE A 154 2.50 -13.93 1.82
C ILE A 154 2.87 -13.76 0.34
N VAL A 155 2.47 -14.68 -0.54
CA VAL A 155 2.70 -14.55 -1.98
C VAL A 155 2.01 -13.30 -2.54
N LEU A 156 0.76 -13.02 -2.14
CA LEU A 156 0.05 -11.79 -2.53
C LEU A 156 0.80 -10.54 -2.07
N HIS A 157 1.31 -10.52 -0.85
CA HIS A 157 2.12 -9.41 -0.34
C HIS A 157 3.43 -9.24 -1.12
N ILE A 158 4.11 -10.33 -1.49
CA ILE A 158 5.30 -10.29 -2.35
C ILE A 158 4.96 -9.69 -3.72
N VAL A 159 3.88 -10.13 -4.34
CA VAL A 159 3.39 -9.59 -5.62
C VAL A 159 3.10 -8.09 -5.48
N ALA A 160 2.41 -7.68 -4.42
CA ALA A 160 2.14 -6.26 -4.14
C ALA A 160 3.45 -5.46 -4.03
N GLY A 161 4.47 -5.99 -3.34
CA GLY A 161 5.79 -5.36 -3.22
C GLY A 161 6.45 -5.10 -4.57
N PHE A 162 6.32 -6.02 -5.51
CA PHE A 162 6.91 -5.88 -6.85
C PHE A 162 6.12 -4.95 -7.78
N ILE A 163 4.78 -5.01 -7.76
CA ILE A 163 3.96 -4.25 -8.71
C ILE A 163 3.61 -2.83 -8.24
N ALA A 164 3.75 -2.53 -6.95
CA ALA A 164 3.32 -1.26 -6.35
C ALA A 164 4.00 -0.03 -6.98
N ASN A 165 5.33 -0.06 -7.17
CA ASN A 165 6.06 1.06 -7.76
C ASN A 165 5.71 1.29 -9.25
N PRO A 166 5.66 0.26 -10.12
CA PRO A 166 5.16 0.40 -11.48
C PRO A 166 3.74 0.95 -11.58
N LEU A 167 2.82 0.43 -10.76
CA LEU A 167 1.45 0.91 -10.70
C LEU A 167 1.38 2.38 -10.27
N TYR A 168 2.16 2.74 -9.25
CA TYR A 168 2.19 4.11 -8.75
C TYR A 168 2.79 5.06 -9.79
N LYS A 169 3.90 4.69 -10.46
CA LYS A 169 4.48 5.45 -11.56
C LYS A 169 3.43 5.72 -12.64
N ARG A 170 2.79 4.66 -13.17
CA ARG A 170 1.76 4.76 -14.21
C ARG A 170 0.59 5.64 -13.78
N SER A 171 0.12 5.51 -12.54
CA SER A 171 -0.99 6.32 -12.03
C SER A 171 -0.63 7.79 -11.92
N VAL A 172 0.58 8.11 -11.44
CA VAL A 172 1.04 9.49 -11.29
C VAL A 172 1.23 10.14 -12.65
N THR A 173 1.92 9.49 -13.60
CA THR A 173 2.16 10.04 -14.94
C THR A 173 0.84 10.27 -15.70
N ALA A 174 -0.08 9.31 -15.66
CA ALA A 174 -1.41 9.46 -16.24
C ALA A 174 -2.21 10.63 -15.60
N LYS A 175 -2.09 10.78 -14.26
CA LYS A 175 -2.73 11.88 -13.54
C LYS A 175 -2.14 13.24 -13.94
N VAL A 176 -0.83 13.35 -14.07
CA VAL A 176 -0.14 14.56 -14.55
C VAL A 176 -0.64 14.93 -15.94
N GLN A 177 -0.62 13.99 -16.89
CA GLN A 177 -1.09 14.22 -18.26
C GLN A 177 -2.54 14.72 -18.29
N LYS A 178 -3.42 14.05 -17.54
CA LYS A 178 -4.85 14.45 -17.42
C LYS A 178 -5.01 15.84 -16.81
N LEU A 179 -4.23 16.17 -15.78
CA LEU A 179 -4.31 17.48 -15.13
C LEU A 179 -3.73 18.58 -16.00
N ARG A 180 -2.63 18.33 -16.74
CA ARG A 180 -2.06 19.29 -17.69
C ARG A 180 -3.00 19.58 -18.87
N ALA A 181 -3.69 18.57 -19.38
CA ALA A 181 -4.71 18.76 -20.41
C ALA A 181 -5.88 19.63 -19.92
N ALA A 182 -6.27 19.49 -18.65
CA ALA A 182 -7.38 20.28 -18.06
C ALA A 182 -6.94 21.67 -17.56
N PHE A 183 -5.68 21.82 -17.15
CA PHE A 183 -5.10 23.02 -16.55
C PHE A 183 -3.73 23.32 -17.18
N PRO A 184 -3.67 23.96 -18.36
CA PRO A 184 -2.41 24.28 -19.03
C PRO A 184 -1.55 25.30 -18.26
N ASP A 185 -2.19 26.23 -17.54
CA ASP A 185 -1.53 27.22 -16.70
C ASP A 185 -0.87 26.58 -15.46
N ASP A 186 0.38 26.99 -15.18
CA ASP A 186 1.19 26.39 -14.10
C ASP A 186 0.55 26.58 -12.72
N ARG A 187 -0.03 27.75 -12.43
CA ARG A 187 -0.68 28.02 -11.13
C ARG A 187 -1.95 27.18 -10.94
N ALA A 188 -2.77 27.09 -11.98
CA ALA A 188 -3.97 26.26 -11.95
C ALA A 188 -3.63 24.78 -11.84
N PHE A 189 -2.59 24.32 -12.54
CA PHE A 189 -2.09 22.95 -12.42
C PHE A 189 -1.58 22.64 -11.02
N GLU A 190 -0.73 23.50 -10.43
CA GLU A 190 -0.24 23.33 -9.06
C GLU A 190 -1.38 23.24 -8.07
N ALA A 191 -2.35 24.16 -8.12
CA ALA A 191 -3.53 24.12 -7.26
C ALA A 191 -4.34 22.82 -7.41
N ALA A 192 -4.50 22.32 -8.62
CA ALA A 192 -5.19 21.07 -8.89
C ALA A 192 -4.42 19.85 -8.37
N THR A 193 -3.09 19.82 -8.52
CA THR A 193 -2.24 18.72 -8.03
C THR A 193 -2.19 18.66 -6.53
N MET A 194 -2.22 19.80 -5.83
CA MET A 194 -2.29 19.85 -4.37
C MET A 194 -3.53 19.16 -3.83
N ARG A 195 -4.67 19.35 -4.45
CA ARG A 195 -5.93 18.73 -4.04
C ARG A 195 -6.02 17.24 -4.41
N LYS A 196 -5.56 16.88 -5.61
CA LYS A 196 -5.74 15.53 -6.17
C LYS A 196 -4.51 14.63 -6.01
N GLY A 197 -3.32 15.18 -5.78
CA GLY A 197 -2.06 14.46 -5.59
C GLY A 197 -1.84 13.96 -4.15
N GLY A 198 -0.58 13.66 -3.84
CA GLY A 198 -0.11 13.27 -2.52
C GLY A 198 -0.66 11.95 -2.00
N THR A 199 -0.77 11.88 -0.69
CA THR A 199 -1.19 10.69 0.07
C THR A 199 -2.46 10.97 0.88
N SER A 200 -3.14 9.92 1.33
CA SER A 200 -4.31 10.04 2.21
C SER A 200 -4.27 8.98 3.31
N ILE A 201 -3.93 9.42 4.51
CA ILE A 201 -4.00 8.58 5.71
C ILE A 201 -5.46 8.17 5.97
N LEU A 202 -6.41 9.07 5.76
CA LEU A 202 -7.82 8.79 5.94
C LEU A 202 -8.30 7.63 5.07
N LEU A 203 -7.89 7.58 3.78
CA LEU A 203 -8.25 6.46 2.91
C LEU A 203 -7.62 5.13 3.36
N ALA A 204 -6.40 5.16 3.90
CA ALA A 204 -5.78 3.96 4.45
C ALA A 204 -6.55 3.43 5.68
N PHE A 205 -6.89 4.31 6.62
CA PHE A 205 -7.71 3.94 7.78
C PHE A 205 -9.12 3.49 7.39
N ALA A 206 -9.80 4.23 6.51
CA ALA A 206 -11.12 3.85 6.02
C ALA A 206 -11.10 2.49 5.33
N SER A 207 -10.05 2.18 4.56
CA SER A 207 -9.91 0.86 3.92
C SER A 207 -9.66 -0.26 4.93
N TYR A 208 -8.92 0.00 6.02
CA TYR A 208 -8.72 -0.97 7.10
C TYR A 208 -10.05 -1.29 7.82
N ILE A 209 -10.78 -0.25 8.22
CA ILE A 209 -12.10 -0.41 8.85
C ILE A 209 -13.08 -1.09 7.88
N GLY A 210 -13.10 -0.66 6.62
CA GLY A 210 -13.93 -1.24 5.58
C GLY A 210 -13.64 -2.72 5.35
N TYR A 211 -12.37 -3.12 5.32
CA TYR A 211 -11.97 -4.54 5.23
C TYR A 211 -12.56 -5.35 6.38
N TYR A 212 -12.41 -4.88 7.60
CA TYR A 212 -12.92 -5.55 8.80
C TYR A 212 -14.44 -5.70 8.77
N ILE A 213 -15.16 -4.63 8.41
CA ILE A 213 -16.62 -4.65 8.31
C ILE A 213 -17.07 -5.65 7.23
N ILE A 214 -16.48 -5.58 6.04
CA ILE A 214 -16.85 -6.46 4.91
C ILE A 214 -16.56 -7.92 5.27
N TYR A 215 -15.42 -8.21 5.88
CA TYR A 215 -15.06 -9.56 6.32
C TYR A 215 -16.12 -10.13 7.28
N ASN A 216 -16.49 -9.38 8.33
CA ASN A 216 -17.49 -9.84 9.30
C ASN A 216 -18.90 -9.98 8.69
N LEU A 217 -19.30 -9.07 7.78
CA LEU A 217 -20.58 -9.20 7.06
C LEU A 217 -20.61 -10.46 6.18
N LEU A 218 -19.50 -10.78 5.52
CA LEU A 218 -19.41 -11.99 4.69
C LEU A 218 -19.46 -13.27 5.55
N LEU A 219 -18.83 -13.26 6.73
CA LEU A 219 -18.94 -14.36 7.70
C LEU A 219 -20.37 -14.56 8.14
N TYR A 220 -21.04 -13.50 8.57
CA TYR A 220 -22.44 -13.56 9.01
C TYR A 220 -23.36 -14.04 7.89
N ALA A 221 -23.15 -13.56 6.66
CA ALA A 221 -23.93 -14.03 5.51
C ALA A 221 -23.68 -15.53 5.22
N ALA A 222 -22.44 -16.00 5.34
CA ALA A 222 -22.12 -17.42 5.16
C ALA A 222 -22.81 -18.31 6.21
N GLU A 223 -22.86 -17.88 7.49
CA GLU A 223 -23.57 -18.60 8.55
C GLU A 223 -25.08 -18.70 8.30
N LEU A 224 -25.69 -17.62 7.73
CA LEU A 224 -27.13 -17.64 7.39
C LEU A 224 -27.45 -18.57 6.22
N LEU A 225 -26.52 -18.81 5.30
CA LEU A 225 -26.71 -19.68 4.15
C LEU A 225 -26.55 -21.18 4.48
N ILE A 226 -25.87 -21.51 5.60
CA ILE A 226 -25.59 -22.87 6.03
C ILE A 226 -26.70 -23.41 6.99
N LYS A 227 -27.47 -22.49 7.57
CA LYS A 227 -28.66 -22.81 8.38
C LYS A 227 -29.90 -22.99 7.50
#